data_b9619414e8e3a1ddbdc5bcad8bfc9bc7
#
_entry.id   b9619414e8e3a1ddbdc5bcad8bfc9bc7
#
_cell.length_a   1.000
_cell.length_b   1.000
_cell.length_c   1.000
_cell.angle_alpha   90.00
_cell.angle_beta   90.00
_cell.angle_gamma   90.00
#
_symmetry.space_group_name_H-M   'P 1'
#
loop_
_entity.id
_entity.type
_entity.pdbx_description
1 polymer ?
#
loop_
_entity_poly.entity_id
_entity_poly.type
_entity_poly.pdbx_seq_one_letter_code
_entity_poly.pdbx_strand_id
1 'polypeptide(L)'
;MKDIWKSYLIFFLITLISGNTQGQEYKSEFKSLPPYINIPTDVQQIYQDREGFIWFATRNGVCRFDGYELETFKSNLYTPNALSSNDILVIQEDYQNRLWIGTSYGLNMLDKKTGKIQKDFGVLNNERVQSLLITKDSTIWIGTGSWLYKNDKKPNQPNTAEDFIKVKQMDVKSLIEASDNQIWIGTWSNGLHLVVVGKSASMADFSFLKKKWQNSLDLLTEKVA
;
A
#
# COMPACT_ATOMS: atom_id res chain seq x y z
N MET A 1 58.33 -30.08 18.95
CA MET A 1 57.74 -30.84 17.81
C MET A 1 56.22 -31.11 17.94
N LYS A 2 55.62 -31.08 19.11
CA LYS A 2 54.19 -31.38 19.30
C LYS A 2 53.24 -30.24 18.85
N ASP A 3 53.70 -29.02 18.75
CA ASP A 3 52.83 -27.85 18.44
C ASP A 3 52.69 -27.57 16.93
N ILE A 4 53.63 -28.01 16.14
CA ILE A 4 53.62 -27.84 14.69
C ILE A 4 52.47 -28.67 14.03
N TRP A 5 52.21 -29.84 14.54
CA TRP A 5 51.12 -30.69 14.06
C TRP A 5 49.69 -30.10 14.31
N LYS A 6 49.56 -29.39 15.42
CA LYS A 6 48.29 -28.69 15.72
C LYS A 6 48.01 -27.57 14.73
N SER A 7 49.04 -26.81 14.33
CA SER A 7 48.93 -25.76 13.34
C SER A 7 48.53 -26.29 11.96
N TYR A 8 49.11 -27.41 11.54
CA TYR A 8 48.74 -28.08 10.27
C TYR A 8 47.32 -28.65 10.31
N LEU A 9 46.89 -29.22 11.44
CA LEU A 9 45.54 -29.75 11.61
C LEU A 9 44.49 -28.64 11.55
N ILE A 10 44.77 -27.45 12.17
CA ILE A 10 43.88 -26.28 12.11
C ILE A 10 43.85 -25.73 10.67
N PHE A 11 44.97 -25.65 9.99
CA PHE A 11 45.00 -25.17 8.61
C PHE A 11 44.25 -26.12 7.66
N PHE A 12 44.35 -27.42 7.84
CA PHE A 12 43.64 -28.44 7.07
C PHE A 12 42.13 -28.41 7.36
N LEU A 13 41.70 -28.16 8.61
CA LEU A 13 40.32 -27.97 8.98
C LEU A 13 39.71 -26.69 8.37
N ILE A 14 40.47 -25.57 8.34
CA ILE A 14 40.05 -24.34 7.71
C ILE A 14 39.89 -24.50 6.19
N THR A 15 40.76 -25.23 5.53
CA THR A 15 40.66 -25.51 4.08
C THR A 15 39.50 -26.46 3.75
N LEU A 16 39.10 -27.36 4.65
CA LEU A 16 37.92 -28.21 4.49
C LEU A 16 36.58 -27.46 4.63
N ILE A 17 36.58 -26.38 5.44
CA ILE A 17 35.37 -25.56 5.65
C ILE A 17 35.19 -24.53 4.51
N SER A 18 36.25 -24.11 3.82
CA SER A 18 36.18 -23.19 2.68
C SER A 18 35.74 -23.82 1.34
N GLY A 19 35.53 -25.12 1.29
CA GLY A 19 35.06 -25.82 0.11
C GLY A 19 33.52 -25.95 0.10
N ASN A 20 32.86 -25.20 -0.78
CA ASN A 20 31.43 -25.27 -1.14
C ASN A 20 30.48 -24.24 -0.54
N THR A 21 30.81 -22.97 -0.60
CA THR A 21 29.77 -21.97 -0.76
C THR A 21 29.43 -21.86 -2.27
N GLN A 22 28.67 -22.82 -2.79
CA GLN A 22 27.94 -22.60 -4.03
C GLN A 22 26.86 -21.58 -3.71
N GLY A 23 27.09 -20.33 -4.10
CA GLY A 23 26.05 -19.32 -4.12
C GLY A 23 24.89 -19.84 -4.96
N GLN A 24 23.71 -19.94 -4.37
CA GLN A 24 22.52 -20.32 -5.09
C GLN A 24 22.20 -19.20 -6.08
N GLU A 25 22.48 -19.43 -7.36
CA GLU A 25 22.20 -18.48 -8.43
C GLU A 25 20.68 -18.45 -8.62
N TYR A 26 20.02 -17.41 -8.09
CA TYR A 26 18.60 -17.17 -8.33
C TYR A 26 18.41 -16.72 -9.77
N LYS A 27 18.04 -17.66 -10.63
CA LYS A 27 17.68 -17.37 -12.01
C LYS A 27 16.22 -16.89 -12.04
N SER A 28 16.02 -15.60 -12.26
CA SER A 28 14.67 -15.04 -12.48
C SER A 28 14.18 -15.43 -13.87
N GLU A 29 13.04 -16.09 -13.95
CA GLU A 29 12.36 -16.44 -15.19
C GLU A 29 11.11 -15.57 -15.36
N PHE A 30 11.04 -14.81 -16.45
CA PHE A 30 9.85 -14.06 -16.80
C PHE A 30 8.89 -14.94 -17.60
N LYS A 31 7.69 -15.18 -17.03
CA LYS A 31 6.63 -15.93 -17.69
C LYS A 31 5.48 -15.00 -18.06
N SER A 32 5.10 -15.01 -19.32
CA SER A 32 3.86 -14.38 -19.74
C SER A 32 2.67 -15.23 -19.30
N LEU A 33 1.58 -14.55 -18.90
CA LEU A 33 0.33 -15.25 -18.65
C LEU A 33 -0.19 -15.86 -19.97
N PRO A 34 -0.99 -16.95 -19.88
CA PRO A 34 -1.56 -17.58 -21.06
C PRO A 34 -2.35 -16.58 -21.92
N PRO A 35 -2.25 -16.65 -23.26
CA PRO A 35 -2.86 -15.65 -24.15
C PRO A 35 -4.40 -15.63 -24.14
N TYR A 36 -5.03 -16.65 -23.57
CA TYR A 36 -6.50 -16.69 -23.38
C TYR A 36 -6.96 -15.84 -22.20
N ILE A 37 -6.03 -15.42 -21.32
CA ILE A 37 -6.34 -14.47 -20.23
C ILE A 37 -6.14 -13.06 -20.78
N ASN A 38 -7.23 -12.41 -21.14
CA ASN A 38 -7.19 -11.05 -21.69
C ASN A 38 -7.00 -10.01 -20.57
N ILE A 39 -5.76 -9.88 -20.07
CA ILE A 39 -5.42 -8.89 -19.04
C ILE A 39 -5.36 -7.50 -19.69
N PRO A 40 -5.97 -6.50 -19.08
CA PRO A 40 -5.87 -5.12 -19.54
C PRO A 40 -4.40 -4.64 -19.56
N THR A 41 -4.03 -3.91 -20.59
CA THR A 41 -2.66 -3.42 -20.78
C THR A 41 -2.26 -2.28 -19.84
N ASP A 42 -3.23 -1.52 -19.31
CA ASP A 42 -3.01 -0.31 -18.52
C ASP A 42 -3.19 -0.58 -17.02
N VAL A 43 -2.31 -1.42 -16.43
CA VAL A 43 -2.35 -1.75 -15.01
C VAL A 43 -1.68 -0.65 -14.18
N GLN A 44 -2.43 0.00 -13.29
CA GLN A 44 -1.95 1.04 -12.36
C GLN A 44 -1.45 0.46 -11.04
N GLN A 45 -2.14 -0.59 -10.55
CA GLN A 45 -1.77 -1.28 -9.32
C GLN A 45 -2.15 -2.76 -9.40
N ILE A 46 -1.35 -3.60 -8.78
CA ILE A 46 -1.65 -5.01 -8.53
C ILE A 46 -1.81 -5.17 -7.03
N TYR A 47 -2.88 -5.85 -6.61
CA TYR A 47 -3.20 -6.09 -5.21
C TYR A 47 -3.62 -7.55 -5.02
N GLN A 48 -3.06 -8.25 -4.03
CA GLN A 48 -3.53 -9.56 -3.63
C GLN A 48 -4.37 -9.45 -2.37
N ASP A 49 -5.62 -9.94 -2.42
CA ASP A 49 -6.49 -9.95 -1.26
C ASP A 49 -6.19 -11.15 -0.34
N ARG A 50 -6.84 -11.17 0.84
CA ARG A 50 -6.62 -12.23 1.84
C ARG A 50 -7.16 -13.60 1.43
N GLU A 51 -8.04 -13.67 0.45
CA GLU A 51 -8.55 -14.90 -0.14
C GLU A 51 -7.63 -15.46 -1.23
N GLY A 52 -6.60 -14.68 -1.62
CA GLY A 52 -5.60 -15.05 -2.61
C GLY A 52 -5.93 -14.58 -4.03
N PHE A 53 -7.06 -13.93 -4.27
CA PHE A 53 -7.37 -13.34 -5.57
C PHE A 53 -6.41 -12.19 -5.89
N ILE A 54 -6.03 -12.09 -7.16
CA ILE A 54 -5.24 -10.95 -7.65
C ILE A 54 -6.17 -9.93 -8.28
N TRP A 55 -6.06 -8.70 -7.83
CA TRP A 55 -6.83 -7.58 -8.33
C TRP A 55 -5.95 -6.64 -9.14
N PHE A 56 -6.45 -6.19 -10.27
CA PHE A 56 -5.76 -5.22 -11.12
C PHE A 56 -6.57 -3.93 -11.18
N ALA A 57 -5.99 -2.84 -10.71
CA ALA A 57 -6.50 -1.50 -10.98
C ALA A 57 -6.09 -1.11 -12.39
N THR A 58 -7.04 -0.80 -13.26
CA THR A 58 -6.75 -0.47 -14.65
C THR A 58 -7.51 0.79 -15.09
N ARG A 59 -7.19 1.32 -16.27
CA ARG A 59 -7.97 2.42 -16.85
C ARG A 59 -9.29 1.96 -17.49
N ASN A 60 -9.55 0.66 -17.48
CA ASN A 60 -10.76 0.08 -18.09
C ASN A 60 -11.57 -0.77 -17.09
N GLY A 61 -11.54 -0.38 -15.81
CA GLY A 61 -12.22 -1.06 -14.72
C GLY A 61 -11.26 -1.75 -13.76
N VAL A 62 -11.82 -2.41 -12.76
CA VAL A 62 -11.08 -3.28 -11.84
C VAL A 62 -11.29 -4.73 -12.24
N CYS A 63 -10.20 -5.49 -12.32
CA CYS A 63 -10.23 -6.89 -12.69
C CYS A 63 -9.84 -7.77 -11.52
N ARG A 64 -10.56 -8.90 -11.32
CA ARG A 64 -10.24 -9.94 -10.36
C ARG A 64 -9.81 -11.21 -11.09
N PHE A 65 -8.68 -11.76 -10.71
CA PHE A 65 -8.13 -12.98 -11.25
C PHE A 65 -8.03 -14.05 -10.15
N ASP A 66 -8.58 -15.23 -10.42
CA ASP A 66 -8.60 -16.38 -9.51
C ASP A 66 -7.54 -17.44 -9.82
N GLY A 67 -6.68 -17.19 -10.82
CA GLY A 67 -5.72 -18.14 -11.34
C GLY A 67 -6.14 -18.79 -12.66
N TYR A 68 -7.43 -18.69 -13.04
CA TYR A 68 -8.01 -19.31 -14.24
C TYR A 68 -8.79 -18.31 -15.08
N GLU A 69 -9.63 -17.51 -14.43
CA GLU A 69 -10.54 -16.57 -15.09
C GLU A 69 -10.33 -15.14 -14.61
N LEU A 70 -10.64 -14.20 -15.50
CA LEU A 70 -10.58 -12.77 -15.23
C LEU A 70 -11.98 -12.18 -15.25
N GLU A 71 -12.48 -11.77 -14.09
CA GLU A 71 -13.73 -11.03 -13.96
C GLU A 71 -13.44 -9.53 -13.97
N THR A 72 -14.23 -8.74 -14.69
CA THR A 72 -14.05 -7.29 -14.80
C THR A 72 -15.27 -6.52 -14.33
N PHE A 73 -15.06 -5.62 -13.37
CA PHE A 73 -16.07 -4.68 -12.86
C PHE A 73 -15.86 -3.33 -13.53
N LYS A 74 -16.94 -2.77 -14.08
CA LYS A 74 -16.90 -1.50 -14.82
C LYS A 74 -17.95 -0.51 -14.31
N SER A 75 -17.74 0.76 -14.65
CA SER A 75 -18.76 1.78 -14.49
C SER A 75 -19.88 1.58 -15.51
N ASN A 76 -21.09 1.83 -15.06
CA ASN A 76 -22.27 1.84 -15.92
C ASN A 76 -23.26 2.88 -15.39
N LEU A 77 -23.66 3.80 -16.25
CA LEU A 77 -24.59 4.88 -15.88
C LEU A 77 -25.99 4.37 -15.54
N TYR A 78 -26.36 3.20 -16.07
CA TYR A 78 -27.70 2.63 -15.90
C TYR A 78 -27.77 1.59 -14.78
N THR A 79 -26.65 1.24 -14.17
CA THR A 79 -26.57 0.23 -13.12
C THR A 79 -26.21 0.87 -11.79
N PRO A 80 -27.09 0.86 -10.77
CA PRO A 80 -26.83 1.48 -9.48
C PRO A 80 -25.56 0.94 -8.78
N ASN A 81 -25.30 -0.37 -8.95
CA ASN A 81 -24.17 -1.07 -8.32
C ASN A 81 -22.91 -1.11 -9.20
N ALA A 82 -22.76 -0.20 -10.14
CA ALA A 82 -21.56 -0.10 -10.97
C ALA A 82 -20.57 0.92 -10.39
N LEU A 83 -19.29 0.81 -10.77
CA LEU A 83 -18.25 1.76 -10.38
C LEU A 83 -18.56 3.20 -10.81
N SER A 84 -18.04 4.18 -10.06
CA SER A 84 -18.17 5.60 -10.40
C SER A 84 -17.36 5.99 -11.64
N SER A 85 -16.24 5.29 -11.90
CA SER A 85 -15.38 5.49 -13.06
C SER A 85 -14.68 4.18 -13.44
N ASN A 86 -14.27 4.06 -14.71
CA ASN A 86 -13.42 2.96 -15.18
C ASN A 86 -11.93 3.21 -14.95
N ASP A 87 -11.50 4.46 -14.70
CA ASP A 87 -10.10 4.79 -14.42
C ASP A 87 -9.80 4.53 -12.94
N ILE A 88 -9.31 3.34 -12.64
CA ILE A 88 -9.01 2.86 -11.29
C ILE A 88 -7.57 3.21 -10.95
N LEU A 89 -7.37 3.87 -9.82
CA LEU A 89 -6.08 4.40 -9.40
C LEU A 89 -5.46 3.59 -8.25
N VAL A 90 -6.29 3.12 -7.32
CA VAL A 90 -5.83 2.45 -6.12
C VAL A 90 -6.87 1.46 -5.60
N ILE A 91 -6.39 0.35 -5.05
CA ILE A 91 -7.21 -0.71 -4.45
C ILE A 91 -6.63 -1.07 -3.10
N GLN A 92 -7.49 -1.26 -2.09
CA GLN A 92 -7.10 -1.80 -0.80
C GLN A 92 -8.26 -2.53 -0.12
N GLU A 93 -7.96 -3.68 0.51
CA GLU A 93 -8.93 -4.45 1.27
C GLU A 93 -8.94 -4.03 2.74
N ASP A 94 -10.14 -3.92 3.34
CA ASP A 94 -10.30 -3.66 4.76
C ASP A 94 -10.44 -4.96 5.59
N TYR A 95 -10.47 -4.80 6.92
CA TYR A 95 -10.59 -5.94 7.85
C TYR A 95 -11.96 -6.62 7.84
N GLN A 96 -12.95 -6.07 7.12
CA GLN A 96 -14.28 -6.65 6.92
C GLN A 96 -14.43 -7.38 5.58
N ASN A 97 -13.32 -7.62 4.88
CA ASN A 97 -13.31 -8.30 3.59
C ASN A 97 -14.00 -7.50 2.47
N ARG A 98 -13.97 -6.16 2.57
CA ARG A 98 -14.47 -5.24 1.55
C ARG A 98 -13.31 -4.64 0.80
N LEU A 99 -13.48 -4.43 -0.49
CA LEU A 99 -12.47 -3.83 -1.35
C LEU A 99 -12.79 -2.35 -1.56
N TRP A 100 -11.92 -1.49 -1.10
CA TRP A 100 -11.97 -0.05 -1.35
C TRP A 100 -11.25 0.26 -2.65
N ILE A 101 -11.91 1.01 -3.52
CA ILE A 101 -11.48 1.27 -4.89
C ILE A 101 -11.50 2.78 -5.10
N GLY A 102 -10.31 3.37 -5.20
CA GLY A 102 -10.14 4.77 -5.57
C GLY A 102 -10.10 4.92 -7.09
N THR A 103 -10.90 5.85 -7.59
CA THR A 103 -11.00 6.11 -9.03
C THR A 103 -10.66 7.56 -9.36
N SER A 104 -10.58 7.88 -10.64
CA SER A 104 -10.46 9.27 -11.11
C SER A 104 -11.70 10.11 -10.79
N TYR A 105 -12.81 9.47 -10.38
CA TYR A 105 -14.09 10.13 -10.10
C TYR A 105 -14.82 9.49 -8.91
N GLY A 106 -14.23 9.64 -7.72
CA GLY A 106 -14.81 9.19 -6.47
C GLY A 106 -14.23 7.90 -5.90
N LEU A 107 -14.71 7.59 -4.71
CA LEU A 107 -14.42 6.39 -3.95
C LEU A 107 -15.52 5.37 -4.16
N ASN A 108 -15.15 4.09 -4.26
CA ASN A 108 -16.09 2.98 -4.29
C ASN A 108 -15.71 1.94 -3.23
N MET A 109 -16.68 1.18 -2.77
CA MET A 109 -16.48 0.04 -1.90
C MET A 109 -17.23 -1.16 -2.46
N LEU A 110 -16.51 -2.23 -2.77
CA LEU A 110 -17.06 -3.50 -3.21
C LEU A 110 -17.16 -4.44 -2.00
N ASP A 111 -18.36 -4.87 -1.69
CA ASP A 111 -18.59 -6.00 -0.80
C ASP A 111 -18.32 -7.30 -1.59
N LYS A 112 -17.22 -7.99 -1.29
CA LYS A 112 -16.80 -9.18 -2.03
C LYS A 112 -17.78 -10.37 -1.87
N LYS A 113 -18.56 -10.41 -0.79
CA LYS A 113 -19.53 -11.49 -0.53
C LYS A 113 -20.79 -11.35 -1.39
N THR A 114 -21.25 -10.11 -1.53
CA THR A 114 -22.52 -9.83 -2.22
C THR A 114 -22.34 -9.33 -3.65
N GLY A 115 -21.12 -8.93 -4.02
CA GLY A 115 -20.82 -8.26 -5.29
C GLY A 115 -21.38 -6.84 -5.41
N LYS A 116 -21.93 -6.28 -4.31
CA LYS A 116 -22.53 -4.95 -4.33
C LYS A 116 -21.46 -3.87 -4.22
N ILE A 117 -21.61 -2.84 -5.04
CA ILE A 117 -20.74 -1.67 -5.04
C ILE A 117 -21.49 -0.48 -4.46
N GLN A 118 -20.96 0.09 -3.39
CA GLN A 118 -21.34 1.40 -2.85
C GLN A 118 -20.41 2.46 -3.44
N LYS A 119 -20.96 3.57 -3.92
CA LYS A 119 -20.20 4.66 -4.55
C LYS A 119 -20.54 6.05 -4.06
N ASP A 120 -21.54 6.20 -3.19
CA ASP A 120 -21.88 7.50 -2.62
C ASP A 120 -21.22 7.66 -1.25
N PHE A 121 -20.15 8.43 -1.25
CA PHE A 121 -19.38 8.81 -0.05
C PHE A 121 -19.29 10.33 0.09
N GLY A 122 -20.33 11.06 -0.30
CA GLY A 122 -20.52 12.49 -0.07
C GLY A 122 -19.37 13.34 -0.55
N VAL A 123 -18.56 13.84 0.40
CA VAL A 123 -17.42 14.74 0.11
C VAL A 123 -16.34 14.14 -0.81
N LEU A 124 -16.35 12.81 -0.98
CA LEU A 124 -15.43 12.10 -1.88
C LEU A 124 -16.01 11.87 -3.27
N ASN A 125 -17.29 12.19 -3.48
CA ASN A 125 -17.89 12.13 -4.81
C ASN A 125 -17.17 13.14 -5.70
N ASN A 126 -16.81 12.73 -6.91
CA ASN A 126 -16.06 13.53 -7.88
C ASN A 126 -14.60 13.85 -7.52
N GLU A 127 -14.09 13.41 -6.36
CA GLU A 127 -12.68 13.54 -6.02
C GLU A 127 -11.83 12.50 -6.77
N ARG A 128 -10.63 12.89 -7.18
CA ARG A 128 -9.64 11.96 -7.74
C ARG A 128 -8.93 11.25 -6.59
N VAL A 129 -9.35 10.04 -6.26
CA VAL A 129 -8.80 9.23 -5.15
C VAL A 129 -7.54 8.53 -5.62
N GLN A 130 -6.37 9.03 -5.21
CA GLN A 130 -5.06 8.58 -5.70
C GLN A 130 -4.36 7.60 -4.76
N SER A 131 -4.69 7.64 -3.47
CA SER A 131 -4.10 6.75 -2.47
C SER A 131 -5.10 6.39 -1.39
N LEU A 132 -4.98 5.16 -0.90
CA LEU A 132 -5.75 4.60 0.21
C LEU A 132 -4.77 3.99 1.21
N LEU A 133 -5.07 4.15 2.49
CA LEU A 133 -4.36 3.48 3.56
C LEU A 133 -5.38 3.08 4.63
N ILE A 134 -5.44 1.79 4.92
CA ILE A 134 -6.23 1.23 6.02
C ILE A 134 -5.26 0.80 7.09
N THR A 135 -5.24 1.55 8.18
CA THR A 135 -4.33 1.34 9.31
C THR A 135 -4.76 0.14 10.17
N LYS A 136 -3.88 -0.34 11.02
CA LYS A 136 -4.12 -1.49 11.91
C LYS A 136 -5.30 -1.29 12.86
N ASP A 137 -5.60 -0.05 13.22
CA ASP A 137 -6.76 0.33 14.03
C ASP A 137 -8.05 0.48 13.22
N SER A 138 -8.03 0.10 11.94
CA SER A 138 -9.15 0.18 10.99
C SER A 138 -9.51 1.59 10.54
N THR A 139 -8.69 2.58 10.81
CA THR A 139 -8.88 3.93 10.28
C THR A 139 -8.56 3.92 8.77
N ILE A 140 -9.42 4.54 7.98
CA ILE A 140 -9.25 4.68 6.54
C ILE A 140 -8.75 6.10 6.24
N TRP A 141 -7.58 6.19 5.64
CA TRP A 141 -7.00 7.43 5.14
C TRP A 141 -7.09 7.47 3.62
N ILE A 142 -7.49 8.61 3.09
CA ILE A 142 -7.74 8.77 1.66
C ILE A 142 -7.01 10.02 1.18
N GLY A 143 -6.14 9.80 0.20
CA GLY A 143 -5.44 10.88 -0.48
C GLY A 143 -6.07 11.19 -1.82
N THR A 144 -6.42 12.47 -2.02
CA THR A 144 -6.92 12.98 -3.30
C THR A 144 -5.98 14.01 -3.89
N GLY A 145 -6.31 14.51 -5.07
CA GLY A 145 -5.57 15.60 -5.70
C GLY A 145 -5.66 16.93 -4.98
N SER A 146 -6.54 17.05 -3.99
CA SER A 146 -6.83 18.32 -3.31
C SER A 146 -6.76 18.22 -1.80
N TRP A 147 -7.09 17.08 -1.22
CA TRP A 147 -7.26 16.91 0.22
C TRP A 147 -6.76 15.54 0.71
N LEU A 148 -6.32 15.55 1.97
CA LEU A 148 -6.24 14.37 2.80
C LEU A 148 -7.54 14.23 3.58
N TYR A 149 -8.17 13.06 3.48
CA TYR A 149 -9.36 12.68 4.25
C TYR A 149 -9.04 11.56 5.22
N LYS A 150 -9.87 11.43 6.22
CA LYS A 150 -9.82 10.37 7.22
C LYS A 150 -11.24 9.91 7.54
N ASN A 151 -11.40 8.57 7.68
CA ASN A 151 -12.56 7.97 8.30
C ASN A 151 -12.09 7.13 9.49
N ASP A 152 -12.62 7.37 10.67
CA ASP A 152 -12.26 6.68 11.91
C ASP A 152 -13.41 5.85 12.51
N LYS A 153 -14.42 5.51 11.68
CA LYS A 153 -15.51 4.66 12.10
C LYS A 153 -15.05 3.27 12.51
N LYS A 154 -15.70 2.75 13.56
CA LYS A 154 -15.47 1.38 14.03
C LYS A 154 -15.95 0.35 12.99
N PRO A 155 -15.30 -0.84 12.93
CA PRO A 155 -15.47 -1.82 11.87
C PRO A 155 -16.90 -2.29 11.56
N ASN A 156 -17.83 -2.22 12.50
CA ASN A 156 -19.17 -2.80 12.36
C ASN A 156 -20.28 -1.80 11.99
N GLN A 157 -19.92 -0.58 11.62
CA GLN A 157 -20.89 0.42 11.19
C GLN A 157 -20.82 0.61 9.68
N PRO A 158 -21.96 0.80 8.99
CA PRO A 158 -21.94 1.13 7.57
C PRO A 158 -21.27 2.49 7.39
N ASN A 159 -20.40 2.60 6.39
CA ASN A 159 -19.80 3.86 6.04
C ASN A 159 -20.83 4.74 5.35
N THR A 160 -21.00 5.96 5.82
CA THR A 160 -21.86 6.97 5.23
C THR A 160 -21.02 8.13 4.68
N ALA A 161 -21.65 9.02 3.94
CA ALA A 161 -21.02 10.22 3.39
C ALA A 161 -20.40 11.12 4.47
N GLU A 162 -21.00 11.16 5.65
CA GLU A 162 -20.62 12.02 6.76
C GLU A 162 -19.40 11.54 7.55
N ASP A 163 -18.96 10.31 7.29
CA ASP A 163 -17.88 9.70 8.03
C ASP A 163 -16.50 10.17 7.60
N PHE A 164 -16.39 10.70 6.39
CA PHE A 164 -15.14 11.19 5.84
C PHE A 164 -14.95 12.67 6.12
N ILE A 165 -13.95 12.97 6.94
CA ILE A 165 -13.59 14.34 7.32
C ILE A 165 -12.34 14.81 6.57
N LYS A 166 -12.33 16.08 6.19
CA LYS A 166 -11.15 16.76 5.65
C LYS A 166 -10.13 17.00 6.76
N VAL A 167 -8.92 16.47 6.58
CA VAL A 167 -7.84 16.65 7.54
C VAL A 167 -6.97 17.84 7.16
N LYS A 168 -6.49 17.86 5.91
CA LYS A 168 -5.62 18.92 5.40
C LYS A 168 -5.73 19.05 3.88
N GLN A 169 -5.65 20.28 3.41
CA GLN A 169 -5.55 20.58 1.98
C GLN A 169 -4.14 20.28 1.49
N MET A 170 -4.02 19.30 0.63
CA MET A 170 -2.78 18.86 -0.02
C MET A 170 -3.08 17.85 -1.13
N ASP A 171 -2.22 17.80 -2.15
CA ASP A 171 -2.28 16.82 -3.23
C ASP A 171 -1.56 15.52 -2.84
N VAL A 172 -2.29 14.56 -2.30
CA VAL A 172 -1.73 13.33 -1.74
C VAL A 172 -1.53 12.28 -2.82
N LYS A 173 -0.29 11.81 -2.98
CA LYS A 173 0.10 10.77 -3.95
C LYS A 173 0.25 9.38 -3.34
N SER A 174 0.78 9.32 -2.14
CA SER A 174 1.06 8.06 -1.46
C SER A 174 0.90 8.18 0.04
N LEU A 175 0.45 7.11 0.64
CA LEU A 175 0.26 6.97 2.08
C LEU A 175 0.89 5.66 2.52
N ILE A 176 1.60 5.67 3.64
CA ILE A 176 2.13 4.46 4.26
C ILE A 176 2.09 4.57 5.78
N GLU A 177 1.60 3.51 6.45
CA GLU A 177 1.71 3.38 7.90
C GLU A 177 3.12 2.89 8.26
N ALA A 178 3.83 3.67 9.05
CA ALA A 178 5.08 3.26 9.67
C ALA A 178 4.82 2.58 11.02
N SER A 179 5.88 2.15 11.72
CA SER A 179 5.80 1.77 13.13
C SER A 179 5.35 2.96 13.98
N ASP A 180 4.67 2.69 15.12
CA ASP A 180 4.34 3.68 16.15
C ASP A 180 3.26 4.72 15.78
N ASN A 181 2.19 4.30 15.10
CA ASN A 181 1.07 5.17 14.76
C ASN A 181 1.47 6.40 13.92
N GLN A 182 2.47 6.25 13.09
CA GLN A 182 2.96 7.27 12.19
C GLN A 182 2.51 6.98 10.75
N ILE A 183 2.02 8.01 10.06
CA ILE A 183 1.64 7.93 8.66
C ILE A 183 2.51 8.89 7.87
N TRP A 184 3.26 8.35 6.93
CA TRP A 184 4.00 9.12 5.96
C TRP A 184 3.12 9.44 4.75
N ILE A 185 3.18 10.68 4.31
CA ILE A 185 2.37 11.22 3.23
C ILE A 185 3.29 11.80 2.18
N GLY A 186 3.33 11.19 1.01
CA GLY A 186 3.98 11.74 -0.16
C GLY A 186 3.02 12.60 -0.96
N THR A 187 3.43 13.81 -1.33
CA THR A 187 2.63 14.75 -2.12
C THR A 187 3.29 15.01 -3.46
N TRP A 188 2.51 15.53 -4.41
CA TRP A 188 3.04 15.89 -5.72
C TRP A 188 3.89 17.17 -5.67
N SER A 189 3.41 18.20 -4.97
CA SER A 189 4.01 19.53 -4.99
C SER A 189 4.61 19.98 -3.66
N ASN A 190 4.21 19.37 -2.53
CA ASN A 190 4.56 19.83 -1.17
C ASN A 190 5.55 18.91 -0.44
N GLY A 191 6.17 17.95 -1.14
CA GLY A 191 7.17 17.04 -0.59
C GLY A 191 6.59 15.95 0.32
N LEU A 192 7.31 15.62 1.39
CA LEU A 192 7.01 14.52 2.30
C LEU A 192 6.50 15.07 3.64
N HIS A 193 5.41 14.50 4.15
CA HIS A 193 4.83 14.86 5.44
C HIS A 193 4.70 13.63 6.35
N LEU A 194 4.65 13.88 7.66
CA LEU A 194 4.42 12.88 8.69
C LEU A 194 3.23 13.30 9.55
N VAL A 195 2.30 12.36 9.75
CA VAL A 195 1.22 12.49 10.73
C VAL A 195 1.47 11.49 11.85
N VAL A 196 1.44 11.96 13.10
CA VAL A 196 1.44 11.10 14.28
C VAL A 196 0.00 10.96 14.75
N VAL A 197 -0.54 9.74 14.69
CA VAL A 197 -1.90 9.43 15.10
C VAL A 197 -1.90 9.22 16.61
N GLY A 198 -2.44 10.19 17.35
CA GLY A 198 -2.58 10.16 18.81
C GLY A 198 -3.95 10.67 19.24
N LYS A 199 -4.24 10.69 20.57
CA LYS A 199 -5.49 11.19 21.13
C LYS A 199 -5.83 12.64 20.73
N SER A 200 -4.90 13.34 20.12
CA SER A 200 -5.06 14.63 19.47
C SER A 200 -4.16 14.62 18.24
N ALA A 201 -4.75 14.47 17.07
CA ALA A 201 -4.01 14.45 15.81
C ALA A 201 -3.41 15.83 15.54
N SER A 202 -2.17 16.03 15.96
CA SER A 202 -1.37 17.18 15.51
C SER A 202 -0.48 16.73 14.36
N MET A 203 -0.50 17.45 13.24
CA MET A 203 0.54 17.30 12.23
C MET A 203 1.87 17.71 12.86
N ALA A 204 2.74 16.72 13.06
CA ALA A 204 4.08 17.00 13.52
C ALA A 204 4.84 17.77 12.42
N ASP A 205 5.34 18.94 12.76
CA ASP A 205 6.25 19.68 11.89
C ASP A 205 7.56 18.89 11.76
N PHE A 206 8.15 18.86 10.58
CA PHE A 206 9.41 18.13 10.28
C PHE A 206 10.60 18.51 11.17
N SER A 207 10.50 19.57 11.95
CA SER A 207 11.51 19.99 12.91
C SER A 207 11.93 18.88 13.88
N PHE A 208 10.97 17.99 14.27
CA PHE A 208 11.26 16.86 15.17
C PHE A 208 12.09 15.77 14.48
N LEU A 209 11.80 15.47 13.21
CA LEU A 209 12.59 14.47 12.46
C LEU A 209 13.98 14.98 12.15
N LYS A 210 14.12 16.26 11.77
CA LYS A 210 15.42 16.87 11.55
C LYS A 210 16.31 16.74 12.79
N LYS A 211 15.73 16.93 13.98
CA LYS A 211 16.44 16.78 15.27
C LYS A 211 16.81 15.32 15.56
N LYS A 212 15.93 14.35 15.27
CA LYS A 212 16.21 12.91 15.46
C LYS A 212 17.28 12.40 14.49
N TRP A 213 17.23 12.82 13.23
CA TRP A 213 18.26 12.48 12.23
C TRP A 213 19.60 13.16 12.51
N GLN A 214 19.60 14.42 12.95
CA GLN A 214 20.81 15.14 13.36
C GLN A 214 21.50 14.41 14.52
N ASN A 215 20.75 14.07 15.56
CA ASN A 215 21.29 13.30 16.69
C ASN A 215 21.83 11.92 16.30
N SER A 216 21.23 11.26 15.30
CA SER A 216 21.72 9.97 14.80
C SER A 216 22.97 10.12 13.95
N LEU A 217 23.11 11.20 13.18
CA LEU A 217 24.31 11.56 12.43
C LEU A 217 25.47 11.94 13.38
N ASP A 218 25.19 12.71 14.44
CA ASP A 218 26.17 13.11 15.44
C ASP A 218 26.71 11.89 16.19
N LEU A 219 25.82 10.90 16.51
CA LEU A 219 26.23 9.62 17.12
C LEU A 219 27.10 8.73 16.20
N LEU A 220 26.90 8.85 14.87
CA LEU A 220 27.70 8.11 13.88
C LEU A 220 29.07 8.80 13.67
N THR A 221 29.16 10.12 13.75
CA THR A 221 30.41 10.86 13.62
C THR A 221 31.31 10.74 14.86
N GLU A 222 30.73 10.64 16.07
CA GLU A 222 31.50 10.35 17.30
C GLU A 222 32.09 8.94 17.36
N LYS A 223 31.54 7.97 16.60
CA LYS A 223 32.07 6.59 16.55
C LYS A 223 33.17 6.39 15.51
N VAL A 224 33.47 7.36 14.69
CA VAL A 224 34.44 7.29 13.58
C VAL A 224 35.68 8.19 13.87
N ALA A 225 35.65 8.98 14.92
CA ALA A 225 36.80 9.75 15.46
C ALA A 225 37.44 8.98 16.62
#